data_64324d80999156aed2ade91933803393
#
_entry.id   64324d80999156aed2ade91933803393
#
_cell.length_a   1.000
_cell.length_b   1.000
_cell.length_c   1.000
_cell.angle_alpha   90.00
_cell.angle_beta   90.00
_cell.angle_gamma   90.00
#
_symmetry.space_group_name_H-M   'P 1'
#
loop_
_entity.id
_entity.type
_entity.pdbx_description
1 polymer ?
#
loop_
_entity_poly.entity_id
_entity_poly.type
_entity_poly.pdbx_seq_one_letter_code
_entity_poly.pdbx_strand_id
1 'polypeptide(L)'
;MNIMKASRFGLCLLSALAVCTFAQDNWAGKDLNVSFRDKRIDGFDFTGAKAVKNVTDFQRAAGESPNFEKANLTGVSFQNAVINNASFKNANLQQVVISGADIRGTSFKGANMEGANLYRATLLDSEFPQANLKNARLDAMKVSDAADFSKADLTMASVMDVDLTGADFSKANLTNANFSRSLMANSNLKKATLVKTDFTACNLIAANFKSTDLINVNFAKAGLSQAEFGGAEFQNVNLQEADLSLTTFNDVDLSKTQLQKAKFAQSTVKNMDFKGQDLTGVVFDKGTVSKNEFDKAKLNKTSYFDAAVEKNVFKEAELMKAVFDGAYVFKDIFDKADLTKANFSNSNIERSDFNLAQLSGASFAGAKLVKVSFLNANMQGIKIDADTKMDDVDFSGADLSNAKIEKFTAKKVIYDNKTKFPSGFDPRQYGFTKRGEKAADIKVEGKKKRSMADDDDSSTDQKPKKKKKKKHSDDEDE
;
A
#
# COMPACT_ATOMS: atom_id res chain seq x y z
N MET A 1 -91.48 33.74 3.20
CA MET A 1 -90.88 33.50 4.51
C MET A 1 -90.22 32.13 4.44
N ASN A 2 -89.00 32.05 4.75
CA ASN A 2 -88.01 30.98 4.78
C ASN A 2 -87.08 30.85 3.60
N ILE A 3 -85.90 31.35 3.90
CA ILE A 3 -84.70 31.43 3.11
C ILE A 3 -83.99 30.06 3.15
N MET A 4 -83.82 29.40 2.02
CA MET A 4 -82.93 28.23 1.92
C MET A 4 -81.52 28.70 1.51
N LYS A 5 -80.56 28.42 2.35
CA LYS A 5 -79.17 28.67 2.12
C LYS A 5 -78.65 27.70 1.05
N ALA A 6 -78.16 28.26 -0.05
CA ALA A 6 -77.36 27.52 -1.03
C ALA A 6 -75.99 27.27 -0.51
N SER A 7 -75.60 26.01 -0.31
CA SER A 7 -74.22 25.60 -0.04
C SER A 7 -73.44 25.51 -1.34
N ARG A 8 -72.31 26.22 -1.37
CA ARG A 8 -71.32 26.19 -2.47
C ARG A 8 -70.67 24.81 -2.53
N PHE A 9 -70.92 24.08 -3.61
CA PHE A 9 -70.03 22.99 -4.04
C PHE A 9 -68.92 23.60 -4.86
N GLY A 10 -67.75 23.75 -4.26
CA GLY A 10 -66.51 24.03 -4.96
C GLY A 10 -66.04 22.76 -5.68
N LEU A 11 -65.94 22.80 -7.00
CA LEU A 11 -65.21 21.81 -7.80
C LEU A 11 -63.75 21.88 -7.41
N CYS A 12 -63.30 20.92 -6.61
CA CYS A 12 -61.90 20.57 -6.54
C CYS A 12 -61.64 19.39 -7.46
N LEU A 13 -61.18 19.66 -8.68
CA LEU A 13 -60.47 18.67 -9.51
C LEU A 13 -59.11 18.43 -8.89
N LEU A 14 -59.02 17.54 -7.93
CA LEU A 14 -57.76 16.94 -7.45
C LEU A 14 -57.60 15.62 -8.16
N SER A 15 -56.53 15.53 -8.93
CA SER A 15 -55.96 14.29 -9.43
C SER A 15 -55.93 13.24 -8.33
N ALA A 16 -56.86 12.32 -8.34
CA ALA A 16 -56.88 11.19 -7.46
C ALA A 16 -55.74 10.21 -7.85
N LEU A 17 -54.55 10.41 -7.34
CA LEU A 17 -53.72 9.27 -7.01
C LEU A 17 -54.52 8.46 -6.00
N ALA A 18 -55.13 7.35 -6.43
CA ALA A 18 -55.78 6.43 -5.54
C ALA A 18 -54.77 5.87 -4.56
N VAL A 19 -54.65 6.47 -3.40
CA VAL A 19 -54.05 5.86 -2.25
C VAL A 19 -54.96 4.69 -1.85
N CYS A 20 -54.72 3.52 -2.44
CA CYS A 20 -55.31 2.30 -1.92
C CYS A 20 -54.72 2.09 -0.52
N THR A 21 -55.36 2.61 0.49
CA THR A 21 -55.11 2.23 1.87
C THR A 21 -55.55 0.78 2.05
N PHE A 22 -54.61 -0.09 2.45
CA PHE A 22 -55.00 -1.41 2.92
C PHE A 22 -55.83 -1.21 4.23
N ALA A 23 -56.94 -1.88 4.34
CA ALA A 23 -57.75 -1.86 5.58
C ALA A 23 -57.01 -2.49 6.78
N GLN A 24 -55.78 -2.90 6.59
CA GLN A 24 -55.00 -3.60 7.57
C GLN A 24 -53.53 -3.23 7.48
N ASP A 25 -53.01 -2.50 8.48
CA ASP A 25 -51.62 -2.07 8.60
C ASP A 25 -50.77 -3.11 9.34
N ASN A 26 -51.40 -4.12 9.93
CA ASN A 26 -50.75 -5.19 10.68
C ASN A 26 -50.83 -6.54 9.95
N TRP A 27 -49.69 -6.98 9.42
CA TRP A 27 -49.49 -8.25 8.72
C TRP A 27 -48.63 -9.24 9.54
N ALA A 28 -48.38 -8.95 10.82
CA ALA A 28 -47.52 -9.74 11.67
C ALA A 28 -47.95 -11.21 11.70
N GLY A 29 -47.00 -12.10 11.41
CA GLY A 29 -47.21 -13.56 11.38
C GLY A 29 -48.11 -14.09 10.27
N LYS A 30 -48.62 -13.26 9.37
CA LYS A 30 -49.58 -13.65 8.33
C LYS A 30 -48.89 -14.01 7.01
N ASP A 31 -49.56 -14.76 6.16
CA ASP A 31 -49.18 -15.00 4.80
C ASP A 31 -49.51 -13.76 3.95
N LEU A 32 -48.52 -13.25 3.20
CA LEU A 32 -48.68 -12.07 2.35
C LEU A 32 -49.21 -12.50 0.96
N ASN A 33 -50.46 -12.85 0.87
CA ASN A 33 -51.12 -13.28 -0.37
C ASN A 33 -51.62 -12.11 -1.24
N VAL A 34 -50.95 -10.98 -1.15
CA VAL A 34 -51.25 -9.74 -1.91
C VAL A 34 -49.95 -9.12 -2.42
N SER A 35 -50.12 -8.28 -3.45
CA SER A 35 -49.01 -7.44 -3.95
C SER A 35 -49.09 -6.05 -3.34
N PHE A 36 -47.93 -5.57 -2.88
CA PHE A 36 -47.71 -4.20 -2.40
C PHE A 36 -47.07 -3.31 -3.45
N ARG A 37 -47.04 -3.75 -4.72
CA ARG A 37 -46.49 -2.99 -5.83
C ARG A 37 -47.17 -1.62 -5.95
N ASP A 38 -46.37 -0.55 -6.06
CA ASP A 38 -46.84 0.84 -6.15
C ASP A 38 -47.67 1.31 -4.94
N LYS A 39 -47.56 0.65 -3.79
CA LYS A 39 -48.33 0.97 -2.58
C LYS A 39 -47.48 1.72 -1.54
N ARG A 40 -48.18 2.51 -0.71
CA ARG A 40 -47.58 3.05 0.52
C ARG A 40 -47.75 2.05 1.66
N ILE A 41 -46.67 1.89 2.45
CA ILE A 41 -46.58 0.92 3.56
C ILE A 41 -45.98 1.60 4.82
N ASP A 42 -46.34 2.85 5.06
CA ASP A 42 -45.83 3.62 6.18
C ASP A 42 -46.21 2.98 7.52
N GLY A 43 -45.22 2.64 8.35
CA GLY A 43 -45.44 2.06 9.65
C GLY A 43 -46.09 0.66 9.66
N PHE A 44 -46.22 0.00 8.51
CA PHE A 44 -46.81 -1.35 8.44
C PHE A 44 -45.96 -2.35 9.23
N ASP A 45 -46.64 -3.23 9.97
CA ASP A 45 -45.97 -4.29 10.70
C ASP A 45 -46.09 -5.62 9.93
N PHE A 46 -44.96 -6.06 9.40
CA PHE A 46 -44.77 -7.35 8.72
C PHE A 46 -43.95 -8.34 9.55
N THR A 47 -43.85 -8.12 10.87
CA THR A 47 -43.03 -8.97 11.74
C THR A 47 -43.42 -10.45 11.59
N GLY A 48 -42.43 -11.30 11.21
CA GLY A 48 -42.64 -12.72 11.01
C GLY A 48 -43.63 -13.11 9.90
N ALA A 49 -44.07 -12.13 9.07
CA ALA A 49 -44.91 -12.39 7.92
C ALA A 49 -44.25 -13.32 6.90
N LYS A 50 -45.02 -14.01 6.06
CA LYS A 50 -44.51 -14.95 5.07
C LYS A 50 -44.96 -14.55 3.69
N ALA A 51 -44.00 -14.34 2.78
CA ALA A 51 -44.29 -14.08 1.38
C ALA A 51 -44.88 -15.30 0.69
N VAL A 52 -45.89 -15.08 -0.16
CA VAL A 52 -46.46 -16.08 -1.05
C VAL A 52 -45.81 -15.98 -2.40
N LYS A 53 -45.19 -17.06 -2.87
CA LYS A 53 -44.44 -17.09 -4.14
C LYS A 53 -45.30 -16.62 -5.31
N ASN A 54 -44.74 -15.77 -6.17
CA ASN A 54 -45.39 -15.16 -7.34
C ASN A 54 -46.57 -14.24 -7.04
N VAL A 55 -46.88 -13.97 -5.77
CA VAL A 55 -47.96 -13.07 -5.35
C VAL A 55 -47.38 -11.83 -4.63
N THR A 56 -46.57 -12.06 -3.59
CA THR A 56 -46.00 -10.99 -2.77
C THR A 56 -44.94 -10.21 -3.57
N ASP A 57 -45.14 -8.91 -3.70
CA ASP A 57 -44.29 -8.03 -4.48
C ASP A 57 -44.32 -6.61 -3.89
N PHE A 58 -43.15 -6.00 -3.73
CA PHE A 58 -42.97 -4.64 -3.23
C PHE A 58 -42.26 -3.73 -4.25
N GLN A 59 -42.30 -4.08 -5.55
CA GLN A 59 -41.72 -3.23 -6.57
C GLN A 59 -42.34 -1.83 -6.55
N ARG A 60 -41.49 -0.79 -6.52
CA ARG A 60 -41.89 0.61 -6.44
C ARG A 60 -42.81 0.93 -5.22
N ALA A 61 -42.85 0.06 -4.21
CA ALA A 61 -43.52 0.42 -2.96
C ALA A 61 -42.78 1.61 -2.30
N ALA A 62 -43.56 2.42 -1.57
CA ALA A 62 -43.00 3.52 -0.81
C ALA A 62 -43.41 3.39 0.67
N GLY A 63 -42.53 3.65 1.61
CA GLY A 63 -42.85 3.55 3.02
C GLY A 63 -41.81 4.13 3.94
N GLU A 64 -42.29 4.64 5.06
CA GLU A 64 -41.51 5.16 6.15
C GLU A 64 -41.68 4.21 7.34
N SER A 65 -40.56 3.71 7.88
CA SER A 65 -40.50 2.86 9.07
C SER A 65 -41.35 1.54 9.03
N PRO A 66 -41.50 0.81 7.90
CA PRO A 66 -42.13 -0.47 7.95
C PRO A 66 -41.25 -1.49 8.69
N ASN A 67 -41.90 -2.43 9.40
CA ASN A 67 -41.21 -3.42 10.18
C ASN A 67 -41.33 -4.83 9.54
N PHE A 68 -40.19 -5.35 9.03
CA PHE A 68 -40.08 -6.70 8.45
C PHE A 68 -39.25 -7.65 9.32
N GLU A 69 -39.15 -7.39 10.62
CA GLU A 69 -38.33 -8.22 11.50
C GLU A 69 -38.82 -9.69 11.45
N LYS A 70 -37.85 -10.62 11.28
CA LYS A 70 -38.12 -12.07 11.17
C LYS A 70 -39.05 -12.48 10.03
N ALA A 71 -39.45 -11.60 9.14
CA ALA A 71 -40.28 -11.94 7.98
C ALA A 71 -39.56 -12.91 7.04
N ASN A 72 -40.30 -13.80 6.41
CA ASN A 72 -39.81 -14.63 5.32
C ASN A 72 -40.23 -14.02 3.98
N LEU A 73 -39.26 -13.35 3.33
CA LEU A 73 -39.44 -12.64 2.07
C LEU A 73 -38.56 -13.24 0.96
N THR A 74 -38.34 -14.55 0.99
CA THR A 74 -37.52 -15.26 -0.01
C THR A 74 -37.98 -14.99 -1.42
N GLY A 75 -37.08 -14.50 -2.28
CA GLY A 75 -37.33 -14.22 -3.69
C GLY A 75 -38.24 -13.02 -3.98
N VAL A 76 -38.60 -12.26 -2.95
CA VAL A 76 -39.44 -11.06 -3.11
C VAL A 76 -38.71 -9.96 -3.83
N SER A 77 -39.42 -9.17 -4.62
CA SER A 77 -38.86 -7.99 -5.31
C SER A 77 -39.23 -6.70 -4.59
N PHE A 78 -38.19 -5.92 -4.25
CA PHE A 78 -38.25 -4.52 -3.83
C PHE A 78 -37.63 -3.60 -4.89
N GLN A 79 -37.57 -4.05 -6.15
CA GLN A 79 -36.92 -3.29 -7.22
C GLN A 79 -37.51 -1.89 -7.34
N ASN A 80 -36.66 -0.86 -7.32
CA ASN A 80 -37.02 0.55 -7.35
C ASN A 80 -37.98 0.99 -6.23
N ALA A 81 -38.09 0.26 -5.13
CA ALA A 81 -38.83 0.71 -3.95
C ALA A 81 -38.14 1.89 -3.27
N VAL A 82 -38.92 2.72 -2.57
CA VAL A 82 -38.42 3.82 -1.73
C VAL A 82 -38.89 3.56 -0.29
N ILE A 83 -38.03 2.96 0.51
CA ILE A 83 -38.35 2.50 1.87
C ILE A 83 -37.28 2.99 2.82
N ASN A 84 -37.67 3.84 3.79
CA ASN A 84 -36.72 4.41 4.75
C ASN A 84 -36.99 3.88 6.16
N ASN A 85 -35.92 3.87 6.98
CA ASN A 85 -35.97 3.55 8.40
C ASN A 85 -36.65 2.19 8.71
N ALA A 86 -36.58 1.23 7.76
CA ALA A 86 -37.16 -0.08 7.92
C ALA A 86 -36.33 -0.97 8.85
N SER A 87 -36.97 -1.99 9.42
CA SER A 87 -36.28 -3.07 10.12
C SER A 87 -36.43 -4.37 9.36
N PHE A 88 -35.32 -4.94 8.87
CA PHE A 88 -35.23 -6.31 8.33
C PHE A 88 -34.42 -7.22 9.28
N LYS A 89 -34.35 -6.90 10.56
CA LYS A 89 -33.59 -7.69 11.54
C LYS A 89 -34.03 -9.14 11.54
N ASN A 90 -33.04 -10.04 11.35
CA ASN A 90 -33.26 -11.49 11.32
C ASN A 90 -34.28 -11.96 10.25
N ALA A 91 -34.60 -11.14 9.25
CA ALA A 91 -35.48 -11.53 8.16
C ALA A 91 -34.81 -12.55 7.23
N ASN A 92 -35.58 -13.42 6.64
CA ASN A 92 -35.14 -14.27 5.53
C ASN A 92 -35.38 -13.54 4.19
N LEU A 93 -34.28 -13.02 3.61
CA LEU A 93 -34.23 -12.25 2.36
C LEU A 93 -33.46 -13.02 1.28
N GLN A 94 -33.42 -14.36 1.34
CA GLN A 94 -32.72 -15.14 0.31
C GLN A 94 -33.25 -14.79 -1.07
N GLN A 95 -32.33 -14.54 -2.03
CA GLN A 95 -32.65 -14.20 -3.42
C GLN A 95 -33.56 -12.97 -3.60
N VAL A 96 -33.64 -12.11 -2.57
CA VAL A 96 -34.39 -10.85 -2.68
C VAL A 96 -33.82 -9.96 -3.77
N VAL A 97 -34.66 -9.22 -4.48
CA VAL A 97 -34.26 -8.26 -5.49
C VAL A 97 -34.48 -6.85 -4.96
N ILE A 98 -33.40 -6.14 -4.63
CA ILE A 98 -33.42 -4.75 -4.12
C ILE A 98 -32.80 -3.81 -5.18
N SER A 99 -32.52 -4.29 -6.36
CA SER A 99 -31.80 -3.51 -7.39
C SER A 99 -32.51 -2.18 -7.71
N GLY A 100 -31.70 -1.09 -7.68
CA GLY A 100 -32.18 0.28 -7.93
C GLY A 100 -33.10 0.87 -6.88
N ALA A 101 -33.38 0.15 -5.77
CA ALA A 101 -34.18 0.68 -4.66
C ALA A 101 -33.42 1.77 -3.88
N ASP A 102 -34.18 2.69 -3.29
CA ASP A 102 -33.68 3.67 -2.31
C ASP A 102 -34.20 3.27 -0.92
N ILE A 103 -33.33 2.62 -0.12
CA ILE A 103 -33.64 2.05 1.21
C ILE A 103 -32.64 2.60 2.21
N ARG A 104 -33.00 3.67 2.92
CA ARG A 104 -32.12 4.40 3.83
C ARG A 104 -32.44 4.13 5.27
N GLY A 105 -31.45 4.31 6.17
CA GLY A 105 -31.64 4.20 7.62
C GLY A 105 -32.11 2.80 8.06
N THR A 106 -31.86 1.78 7.26
CA THR A 106 -32.46 0.46 7.42
C THR A 106 -31.52 -0.52 8.11
N SER A 107 -32.05 -1.32 9.03
CA SER A 107 -31.28 -2.37 9.69
C SER A 107 -31.50 -3.74 9.03
N PHE A 108 -30.41 -4.32 8.49
CA PHE A 108 -30.34 -5.70 7.99
C PHE A 108 -29.60 -6.62 8.98
N LYS A 109 -29.51 -6.23 10.26
CA LYS A 109 -28.79 -7.00 11.27
C LYS A 109 -29.27 -8.44 11.34
N GLY A 110 -28.33 -9.40 11.12
CA GLY A 110 -28.62 -10.83 11.17
C GLY A 110 -29.56 -11.34 10.07
N ALA A 111 -29.89 -10.52 9.07
CA ALA A 111 -30.74 -10.93 7.95
C ALA A 111 -30.04 -12.00 7.08
N ASN A 112 -30.80 -12.96 6.59
CA ASN A 112 -30.33 -13.91 5.59
C ASN A 112 -30.59 -13.35 4.18
N MET A 113 -29.55 -12.81 3.57
CA MET A 113 -29.57 -12.18 2.24
C MET A 113 -28.79 -13.01 1.20
N GLU A 114 -28.69 -14.31 1.39
CA GLU A 114 -27.97 -15.19 0.45
C GLU A 114 -28.55 -15.08 -0.97
N GLY A 115 -27.66 -14.82 -1.95
CA GLY A 115 -28.05 -14.64 -3.34
C GLY A 115 -28.85 -13.36 -3.62
N ALA A 116 -28.94 -12.44 -2.67
CA ALA A 116 -29.65 -11.17 -2.87
C ALA A 116 -29.03 -10.31 -3.96
N ASN A 117 -29.86 -9.58 -4.71
CA ASN A 117 -29.43 -8.64 -5.72
C ASN A 117 -29.65 -7.19 -5.26
N LEU A 118 -28.57 -6.50 -4.86
CA LEU A 118 -28.55 -5.12 -4.39
C LEU A 118 -27.92 -4.18 -5.46
N TYR A 119 -27.79 -4.64 -6.69
CA TYR A 119 -27.15 -3.86 -7.76
C TYR A 119 -27.72 -2.45 -7.88
N ARG A 120 -26.86 -1.42 -7.76
CA ARG A 120 -27.22 0.01 -7.78
C ARG A 120 -28.28 0.43 -6.75
N ALA A 121 -28.49 -0.34 -5.68
CA ALA A 121 -29.32 0.10 -4.57
C ALA A 121 -28.68 1.29 -3.83
N THR A 122 -29.50 2.19 -3.30
CA THR A 122 -29.08 3.26 -2.39
C THR A 122 -29.47 2.85 -0.96
N LEU A 123 -28.46 2.62 -0.13
CA LEU A 123 -28.56 2.05 1.22
C LEU A 123 -27.85 2.96 2.25
N LEU A 124 -28.02 4.28 2.07
CA LEU A 124 -27.39 5.24 2.98
C LEU A 124 -27.92 5.05 4.40
N ASP A 125 -27.05 5.18 5.40
CA ASP A 125 -27.33 4.99 6.82
C ASP A 125 -27.91 3.62 7.17
N SER A 126 -27.69 2.63 6.31
CA SER A 126 -28.12 1.24 6.52
C SER A 126 -26.98 0.38 7.04
N GLU A 127 -27.30 -0.60 7.88
CA GLU A 127 -26.34 -1.46 8.56
C GLU A 127 -26.58 -2.95 8.27
N PHE A 128 -25.48 -3.74 8.18
CA PHE A 128 -25.50 -5.16 7.83
C PHE A 128 -24.75 -6.07 8.84
N PRO A 129 -24.67 -5.74 10.15
CA PRO A 129 -23.88 -6.55 11.06
C PRO A 129 -24.46 -7.97 11.16
N GLN A 130 -23.58 -8.98 11.08
CA GLN A 130 -23.95 -10.39 11.13
C GLN A 130 -24.90 -10.85 10.01
N ALA A 131 -25.09 -10.06 8.94
CA ALA A 131 -25.91 -10.48 7.79
C ALA A 131 -25.23 -11.61 7.00
N ASN A 132 -26.04 -12.55 6.50
CA ASN A 132 -25.58 -13.53 5.52
C ASN A 132 -25.76 -12.96 4.11
N LEU A 133 -24.66 -12.52 3.49
CA LEU A 133 -24.61 -11.96 2.15
C LEU A 133 -23.90 -12.91 1.15
N LYS A 134 -23.90 -14.22 1.42
CA LYS A 134 -23.28 -15.21 0.53
C LYS A 134 -23.86 -15.10 -0.87
N ASN A 135 -22.98 -15.14 -1.89
CA ASN A 135 -23.37 -15.06 -3.30
C ASN A 135 -24.19 -13.79 -3.65
N ALA A 136 -24.27 -12.80 -2.77
CA ALA A 136 -25.01 -11.58 -3.03
C ALA A 136 -24.30 -10.70 -4.07
N ARG A 137 -25.09 -9.94 -4.83
CA ARG A 137 -24.58 -8.94 -5.77
C ARG A 137 -24.80 -7.54 -5.23
N LEU A 138 -23.70 -6.90 -4.81
CA LEU A 138 -23.70 -5.55 -4.24
C LEU A 138 -23.05 -4.50 -5.16
N ASP A 139 -22.76 -4.85 -6.41
CA ASP A 139 -22.02 -3.98 -7.33
C ASP A 139 -22.69 -2.62 -7.50
N ALA A 140 -21.88 -1.56 -7.49
CA ALA A 140 -22.28 -0.18 -7.68
C ALA A 140 -23.39 0.30 -6.72
N MET A 141 -23.60 -0.37 -5.58
CA MET A 141 -24.50 0.14 -4.54
C MET A 141 -23.93 1.41 -3.90
N LYS A 142 -24.81 2.19 -3.26
CA LYS A 142 -24.41 3.36 -2.49
C LYS A 142 -24.69 3.12 -1.02
N VAL A 143 -23.67 3.24 -0.18
CA VAL A 143 -23.75 3.20 1.28
C VAL A 143 -23.15 4.49 1.85
N SER A 144 -23.43 4.78 3.11
CA SER A 144 -22.76 5.88 3.82
C SER A 144 -21.34 5.48 4.19
N ASP A 145 -20.50 6.47 4.43
CA ASP A 145 -19.18 6.27 5.02
C ASP A 145 -19.32 5.46 6.34
N ALA A 146 -18.33 4.60 6.60
CA ALA A 146 -18.30 3.74 7.78
C ALA A 146 -19.49 2.75 7.91
N ALA A 147 -20.07 2.31 6.80
CA ALA A 147 -21.13 1.29 6.81
C ALA A 147 -20.69 0.03 7.58
N ASP A 148 -21.59 -0.52 8.45
CA ASP A 148 -21.29 -1.67 9.31
C ASP A 148 -21.61 -2.99 8.62
N PHE A 149 -20.55 -3.76 8.27
CA PHE A 149 -20.57 -5.14 7.79
C PHE A 149 -19.89 -6.09 8.80
N SER A 150 -19.75 -5.67 10.05
CA SER A 150 -19.04 -6.46 11.06
C SER A 150 -19.66 -7.85 11.23
N LYS A 151 -18.80 -8.89 11.23
CA LYS A 151 -19.20 -10.31 11.33
C LYS A 151 -20.16 -10.78 10.23
N ALA A 152 -20.38 -10.01 9.17
CA ALA A 152 -21.18 -10.45 8.03
C ALA A 152 -20.48 -11.57 7.26
N ASP A 153 -21.25 -12.42 6.59
CA ASP A 153 -20.73 -13.44 5.69
C ASP A 153 -20.95 -13.01 4.23
N LEU A 154 -19.87 -12.55 3.59
CA LEU A 154 -19.86 -12.14 2.19
C LEU A 154 -19.18 -13.20 1.30
N THR A 155 -19.17 -14.47 1.71
CA THR A 155 -18.57 -15.53 0.89
C THR A 155 -19.11 -15.50 -0.54
N MET A 156 -18.20 -15.42 -1.53
CA MET A 156 -18.54 -15.37 -2.97
C MET A 156 -19.41 -14.16 -3.38
N ALA A 157 -19.50 -13.12 -2.55
CA ALA A 157 -20.23 -11.90 -2.92
C ALA A 157 -19.47 -11.09 -3.98
N SER A 158 -20.21 -10.41 -4.83
CA SER A 158 -19.69 -9.41 -5.76
C SER A 158 -19.95 -8.00 -5.21
N VAL A 159 -18.86 -7.23 -5.00
CA VAL A 159 -18.89 -5.90 -4.35
C VAL A 159 -18.01 -4.92 -5.17
N MET A 160 -18.15 -4.98 -6.48
CA MET A 160 -17.31 -4.20 -7.40
C MET A 160 -17.83 -2.75 -7.55
N ASP A 161 -16.87 -1.82 -7.73
CA ASP A 161 -17.17 -0.42 -8.02
C ASP A 161 -18.04 0.28 -6.94
N VAL A 162 -17.81 -0.07 -5.65
CA VAL A 162 -18.55 0.46 -4.49
C VAL A 162 -17.65 1.38 -3.66
N ASP A 163 -18.21 2.49 -3.18
CA ASP A 163 -17.57 3.29 -2.14
C ASP A 163 -17.89 2.71 -0.76
N LEU A 164 -16.87 2.18 -0.11
CA LEU A 164 -16.88 1.56 1.21
C LEU A 164 -15.86 2.24 2.13
N THR A 165 -15.61 3.52 1.89
CA THR A 165 -14.67 4.31 2.68
C THR A 165 -15.06 4.24 4.17
N GLY A 166 -14.11 3.88 5.03
CA GLY A 166 -14.32 3.73 6.46
C GLY A 166 -15.16 2.52 6.90
N ALA A 167 -15.67 1.69 5.98
CA ALA A 167 -16.57 0.58 6.33
C ALA A 167 -15.95 -0.43 7.31
N ASP A 168 -16.75 -0.95 8.21
CA ASP A 168 -16.35 -1.97 9.19
C ASP A 168 -16.66 -3.39 8.70
N PHE A 169 -15.62 -4.13 8.31
CA PHE A 169 -15.64 -5.55 7.98
C PHE A 169 -14.99 -6.40 9.07
N SER A 170 -14.86 -5.88 10.29
CA SER A 170 -14.18 -6.61 11.37
C SER A 170 -14.84 -7.96 11.62
N LYS A 171 -14.02 -9.03 11.63
CA LYS A 171 -14.46 -10.41 11.78
C LYS A 171 -15.46 -10.91 10.71
N ALA A 172 -15.61 -10.20 9.59
CA ALA A 172 -16.42 -10.65 8.48
C ALA A 172 -15.72 -11.79 7.72
N ASN A 173 -16.51 -12.64 7.06
CA ASN A 173 -16.02 -13.67 6.16
C ASN A 173 -16.12 -13.17 4.71
N LEU A 174 -14.98 -12.89 4.08
CA LEU A 174 -14.88 -12.39 2.70
C LEU A 174 -14.34 -13.46 1.74
N THR A 175 -14.40 -14.73 2.11
CA THR A 175 -13.86 -15.84 1.30
C THR A 175 -14.41 -15.83 -0.13
N ASN A 176 -13.53 -15.81 -1.13
CA ASN A 176 -13.85 -15.70 -2.55
C ASN A 176 -14.69 -14.45 -2.95
N ALA A 177 -14.80 -13.45 -2.10
CA ALA A 177 -15.49 -12.21 -2.44
C ALA A 177 -14.67 -11.35 -3.42
N ASN A 178 -15.35 -10.61 -4.29
CA ASN A 178 -14.73 -9.72 -5.26
C ASN A 178 -15.04 -8.25 -4.93
N PHE A 179 -14.02 -7.50 -4.49
CA PHE A 179 -14.08 -6.07 -4.20
C PHE A 179 -13.35 -5.22 -5.27
N SER A 180 -13.01 -5.81 -6.41
CA SER A 180 -12.19 -5.09 -7.38
C SER A 180 -12.72 -3.71 -7.74
N ARG A 181 -11.82 -2.72 -7.82
CA ARG A 181 -12.06 -1.30 -8.12
C ARG A 181 -12.90 -0.54 -7.10
N SER A 182 -13.16 -1.10 -5.92
CA SER A 182 -13.90 -0.40 -4.86
C SER A 182 -13.01 0.56 -4.07
N LEU A 183 -13.62 1.60 -3.51
CA LEU A 183 -12.97 2.54 -2.60
C LEU A 183 -13.16 2.04 -1.18
N MET A 184 -12.07 1.67 -0.51
CA MET A 184 -12.07 1.10 0.83
C MET A 184 -11.04 1.78 1.74
N ALA A 185 -10.75 3.05 1.47
CA ALA A 185 -9.83 3.81 2.32
C ALA A 185 -10.33 3.86 3.76
N ASN A 186 -9.42 3.71 4.74
CA ASN A 186 -9.71 3.67 6.17
C ASN A 186 -10.66 2.53 6.61
N SER A 187 -10.94 1.53 5.77
CA SER A 187 -11.79 0.40 6.14
C SER A 187 -11.15 -0.47 7.21
N ASN A 188 -11.99 -1.05 8.07
CA ASN A 188 -11.56 -1.95 9.13
C ASN A 188 -11.79 -3.41 8.75
N LEU A 189 -10.73 -4.13 8.38
CA LEU A 189 -10.76 -5.56 8.07
C LEU A 189 -10.13 -6.41 9.18
N LYS A 190 -9.96 -5.85 10.38
CA LYS A 190 -9.32 -6.54 11.51
C LYS A 190 -9.98 -7.87 11.81
N LYS A 191 -9.18 -8.97 11.82
CA LYS A 191 -9.65 -10.33 12.06
C LYS A 191 -10.68 -10.82 11.04
N ALA A 192 -10.81 -10.21 9.87
CA ALA A 192 -11.62 -10.75 8.79
C ALA A 192 -10.95 -12.00 8.19
N THR A 193 -11.76 -12.90 7.63
CA THR A 193 -11.28 -14.04 6.86
C THR A 193 -11.22 -13.66 5.39
N LEU A 194 -9.99 -13.69 4.80
CA LEU A 194 -9.71 -13.14 3.47
C LEU A 194 -9.18 -14.21 2.49
N VAL A 195 -9.74 -15.42 2.54
CA VAL A 195 -9.28 -16.51 1.66
C VAL A 195 -9.74 -16.29 0.22
N LYS A 196 -8.78 -16.17 -0.72
CA LYS A 196 -9.04 -15.93 -2.16
C LYS A 196 -9.88 -14.67 -2.44
N THR A 197 -9.84 -13.69 -1.57
CA THR A 197 -10.52 -12.41 -1.77
C THR A 197 -9.79 -11.60 -2.86
N ASP A 198 -10.55 -10.98 -3.75
CA ASP A 198 -10.01 -10.13 -4.82
C ASP A 198 -10.19 -8.64 -4.48
N PHE A 199 -9.07 -7.95 -4.27
CA PHE A 199 -8.97 -6.50 -4.08
C PHE A 199 -8.23 -5.82 -5.25
N THR A 200 -8.25 -6.41 -6.44
CA THR A 200 -7.56 -5.82 -7.60
C THR A 200 -7.96 -4.37 -7.83
N ALA A 201 -6.97 -3.49 -7.90
CA ALA A 201 -7.16 -2.05 -8.12
C ALA A 201 -8.06 -1.35 -7.10
N CYS A 202 -8.26 -1.91 -5.90
CA CYS A 202 -8.95 -1.25 -4.79
C CYS A 202 -8.12 -0.08 -4.24
N ASN A 203 -8.79 0.94 -3.75
CA ASN A 203 -8.18 1.93 -2.88
C ASN A 203 -8.34 1.49 -1.42
N LEU A 204 -7.27 0.98 -0.82
CA LEU A 204 -7.19 0.48 0.56
C LEU A 204 -6.24 1.33 1.42
N ILE A 205 -6.09 2.61 1.08
CA ILE A 205 -5.22 3.54 1.83
C ILE A 205 -5.66 3.53 3.30
N ALA A 206 -4.69 3.37 4.21
CA ALA A 206 -4.90 3.32 5.66
C ALA A 206 -5.90 2.23 6.12
N ALA A 207 -6.16 1.20 5.33
CA ALA A 207 -7.01 0.08 5.73
C ALA A 207 -6.34 -0.77 6.82
N ASN A 208 -7.14 -1.30 7.75
CA ASN A 208 -6.66 -2.08 8.87
C ASN A 208 -6.83 -3.58 8.63
N PHE A 209 -5.70 -4.26 8.35
CA PHE A 209 -5.61 -5.73 8.17
C PHE A 209 -5.01 -6.44 9.38
N LYS A 210 -5.02 -5.85 10.58
CA LYS A 210 -4.41 -6.47 11.76
C LYS A 210 -5.01 -7.82 12.08
N SER A 211 -4.14 -8.81 12.30
CA SER A 211 -4.53 -10.18 12.65
C SER A 211 -5.46 -10.83 11.62
N THR A 212 -5.21 -10.59 10.32
CA THR A 212 -5.92 -11.25 9.22
C THR A 212 -5.04 -12.35 8.61
N ASP A 213 -5.69 -13.43 8.17
CA ASP A 213 -5.05 -14.49 7.40
C ASP A 213 -5.23 -14.18 5.90
N LEU A 214 -4.15 -13.71 5.27
CA LEU A 214 -4.14 -13.34 3.86
C LEU A 214 -3.75 -14.57 3.03
N ILE A 215 -4.72 -15.44 2.71
CA ILE A 215 -4.48 -16.69 1.99
C ILE A 215 -4.97 -16.58 0.54
N ASN A 216 -4.06 -16.64 -0.42
CA ASN A 216 -4.35 -16.47 -1.86
C ASN A 216 -5.10 -15.17 -2.19
N VAL A 217 -4.88 -14.10 -1.42
CA VAL A 217 -5.52 -12.79 -1.63
C VAL A 217 -4.86 -12.08 -2.81
N ASN A 218 -5.67 -11.44 -3.63
CA ASN A 218 -5.21 -10.65 -4.76
C ASN A 218 -5.31 -9.14 -4.49
N PHE A 219 -4.15 -8.49 -4.33
CA PHE A 219 -4.01 -7.04 -4.19
C PHE A 219 -3.33 -6.41 -5.42
N ALA A 220 -3.34 -7.08 -6.57
CA ALA A 220 -2.68 -6.51 -7.75
C ALA A 220 -3.19 -5.09 -8.03
N LYS A 221 -2.24 -4.13 -8.18
CA LYS A 221 -2.53 -2.70 -8.44
C LYS A 221 -3.34 -1.99 -7.35
N ALA A 222 -3.52 -2.60 -6.17
CA ALA A 222 -4.23 -1.95 -5.07
C ALA A 222 -3.39 -0.81 -4.45
N GLY A 223 -4.07 0.25 -4.03
CA GLY A 223 -3.49 1.30 -3.20
C GLY A 223 -3.54 0.91 -1.73
N LEU A 224 -2.41 0.47 -1.16
CA LEU A 224 -2.27 0.00 0.22
C LEU A 224 -1.40 0.95 1.06
N SER A 225 -1.20 2.18 0.59
CA SER A 225 -0.38 3.14 1.33
C SER A 225 -0.93 3.36 2.75
N GLN A 226 -0.03 3.35 3.74
CA GLN A 226 -0.37 3.46 5.16
C GLN A 226 -1.24 2.31 5.72
N ALA A 227 -1.46 1.23 4.97
CA ALA A 227 -2.23 0.09 5.47
C ALA A 227 -1.50 -0.61 6.63
N GLU A 228 -2.26 -1.13 7.58
CA GLU A 228 -1.75 -1.75 8.80
C GLU A 228 -1.86 -3.27 8.74
N PHE A 229 -0.71 -3.98 8.72
CA PHE A 229 -0.63 -5.45 8.61
C PHE A 229 -0.15 -6.14 9.90
N GLY A 230 -0.18 -5.47 11.05
CA GLY A 230 0.33 -6.04 12.30
C GLY A 230 -0.30 -7.38 12.66
N GLY A 231 0.51 -8.45 12.73
CA GLY A 231 0.06 -9.81 12.99
C GLY A 231 -0.76 -10.45 11.86
N ALA A 232 -0.68 -9.91 10.63
CA ALA A 232 -1.27 -10.56 9.46
C ALA A 232 -0.32 -11.65 8.92
N GLU A 233 -0.88 -12.75 8.44
CA GLU A 233 -0.14 -13.86 7.82
C GLU A 233 -0.32 -13.84 6.30
N PHE A 234 0.81 -13.85 5.56
CA PHE A 234 0.81 -13.79 4.08
C PHE A 234 1.08 -15.17 3.50
N GLN A 235 0.11 -15.73 2.78
CA GLN A 235 0.27 -17.00 2.08
C GLN A 235 -0.22 -16.91 0.63
N ASN A 236 0.69 -17.00 -0.34
CA ASN A 236 0.41 -16.88 -1.78
C ASN A 236 -0.34 -15.58 -2.16
N VAL A 237 0.04 -14.46 -1.55
CA VAL A 237 -0.58 -13.16 -1.81
C VAL A 237 0.00 -12.54 -3.07
N ASN A 238 -0.86 -11.97 -3.92
CA ASN A 238 -0.45 -11.20 -5.07
C ASN A 238 -0.42 -9.71 -4.75
N LEU A 239 0.77 -9.12 -4.72
CA LEU A 239 1.03 -7.68 -4.49
C LEU A 239 1.66 -7.01 -5.72
N GLN A 240 1.55 -7.62 -6.91
CA GLN A 240 2.13 -7.05 -8.13
C GLN A 240 1.56 -5.65 -8.40
N GLU A 241 2.48 -4.69 -8.64
CA GLU A 241 2.13 -3.28 -8.91
C GLU A 241 1.34 -2.59 -7.77
N ALA A 242 1.18 -3.23 -6.59
CA ALA A 242 0.52 -2.61 -5.44
C ALA A 242 1.35 -1.46 -4.87
N ASP A 243 0.68 -0.45 -4.34
CA ASP A 243 1.32 0.66 -3.63
C ASP A 243 1.25 0.44 -2.12
N LEU A 244 2.38 0.03 -1.53
CA LEU A 244 2.60 -0.24 -0.11
C LEU A 244 3.42 0.89 0.54
N SER A 245 3.40 2.08 -0.03
CA SER A 245 4.16 3.21 0.50
C SER A 245 3.74 3.57 1.93
N LEU A 246 4.68 4.07 2.74
CA LEU A 246 4.42 4.46 4.13
C LEU A 246 3.94 3.30 5.04
N THR A 247 4.18 2.05 4.63
CA THR A 247 3.86 0.87 5.45
C THR A 247 5.07 0.39 6.25
N THR A 248 4.81 -0.45 7.24
CA THR A 248 5.86 -1.09 8.03
C THR A 248 5.74 -2.60 7.92
N PHE A 249 6.81 -3.23 7.41
CA PHE A 249 6.99 -4.67 7.37
C PHE A 249 8.19 -5.05 8.23
N ASN A 250 7.94 -5.69 9.34
CA ASN A 250 8.96 -6.14 10.28
C ASN A 250 8.66 -7.59 10.68
N ASP A 251 9.61 -8.48 10.39
CA ASP A 251 9.49 -9.90 10.68
C ASP A 251 8.25 -10.58 10.06
N VAL A 252 7.82 -10.13 8.86
CA VAL A 252 6.70 -10.72 8.12
C VAL A 252 7.23 -11.69 7.08
N ASP A 253 6.63 -12.89 6.96
CA ASP A 253 6.99 -13.84 5.90
C ASP A 253 6.32 -13.46 4.57
N LEU A 254 7.07 -12.83 3.68
CA LEU A 254 6.64 -12.54 2.30
C LEU A 254 7.22 -13.53 1.28
N SER A 255 7.82 -14.66 1.72
CA SER A 255 8.54 -15.60 0.84
C SER A 255 7.66 -16.23 -0.25
N LYS A 256 6.36 -16.26 -0.08
CA LYS A 256 5.38 -16.78 -1.05
C LYS A 256 4.49 -15.69 -1.65
N THR A 257 4.96 -14.43 -1.67
CA THR A 257 4.21 -13.31 -2.24
C THR A 257 4.74 -12.95 -3.63
N GLN A 258 3.87 -12.44 -4.49
CA GLN A 258 4.26 -11.88 -5.78
C GLN A 258 4.42 -10.36 -5.61
N LEU A 259 5.65 -9.85 -5.82
CA LEU A 259 6.02 -8.47 -5.47
C LEU A 259 6.50 -7.64 -6.67
N GLN A 260 6.50 -8.18 -7.88
CA GLN A 260 7.03 -7.46 -9.05
C GLN A 260 6.38 -6.09 -9.19
N LYS A 261 7.23 -5.04 -9.30
CA LYS A 261 6.84 -3.65 -9.42
C LYS A 261 6.02 -3.08 -8.23
N ALA A 262 5.94 -3.78 -7.10
CA ALA A 262 5.34 -3.22 -5.89
C ALA A 262 6.12 -1.99 -5.41
N LYS A 263 5.42 -1.03 -4.78
CA LYS A 263 6.04 0.20 -4.27
C LYS A 263 6.04 0.17 -2.75
N PHE A 264 7.24 0.24 -2.17
CA PHE A 264 7.50 0.38 -0.73
C PHE A 264 8.15 1.74 -0.43
N ALA A 265 7.78 2.78 -1.18
CA ALA A 265 8.38 4.09 -0.96
C ALA A 265 8.07 4.61 0.45
N GLN A 266 9.09 5.18 1.12
CA GLN A 266 9.00 5.67 2.49
C GLN A 266 8.53 4.61 3.52
N SER A 267 8.67 3.33 3.18
CA SER A 267 8.29 2.20 4.06
C SER A 267 9.47 1.70 4.86
N THR A 268 9.18 0.97 5.93
CA THR A 268 10.18 0.20 6.67
C THR A 268 10.04 -1.28 6.32
N VAL A 269 11.09 -1.86 5.70
CA VAL A 269 11.19 -3.28 5.33
C VAL A 269 12.39 -3.87 6.07
N LYS A 270 12.13 -4.71 7.07
CA LYS A 270 13.18 -5.16 7.98
C LYS A 270 13.02 -6.62 8.38
N ASN A 271 14.18 -7.31 8.55
CA ASN A 271 14.28 -8.72 8.96
C ASN A 271 13.48 -9.68 8.04
N MET A 272 13.48 -9.42 6.73
CA MET A 272 12.71 -10.19 5.75
C MET A 272 13.60 -11.21 5.04
N ASP A 273 13.04 -12.37 4.70
CA ASP A 273 13.68 -13.34 3.81
C ASP A 273 13.07 -13.24 2.39
N PHE A 274 13.88 -12.73 1.44
CA PHE A 274 13.55 -12.61 0.02
C PHE A 274 14.42 -13.52 -0.86
N LYS A 275 15.06 -14.55 -0.29
CA LYS A 275 15.96 -15.42 -1.04
C LYS A 275 15.30 -16.03 -2.27
N GLY A 276 15.93 -15.84 -3.43
CA GLY A 276 15.46 -16.37 -4.69
C GLY A 276 14.15 -15.78 -5.22
N GLN A 277 13.56 -14.81 -4.54
CA GLN A 277 12.32 -14.17 -4.97
C GLN A 277 12.51 -13.25 -6.17
N ASP A 278 11.43 -13.07 -6.94
CA ASP A 278 11.36 -12.09 -8.02
C ASP A 278 10.78 -10.77 -7.51
N LEU A 279 11.68 -9.81 -7.32
CA LEU A 279 11.42 -8.43 -6.89
C LEU A 279 11.68 -7.44 -8.04
N THR A 280 11.63 -7.89 -9.29
CA THR A 280 11.95 -7.06 -10.45
C THR A 280 11.09 -5.78 -10.46
N GLY A 281 11.77 -4.63 -10.50
CA GLY A 281 11.15 -3.31 -10.58
C GLY A 281 10.47 -2.83 -9.30
N VAL A 282 10.69 -3.48 -8.16
CA VAL A 282 10.22 -2.99 -6.85
C VAL A 282 10.86 -1.65 -6.52
N VAL A 283 10.12 -0.77 -5.86
CA VAL A 283 10.54 0.58 -5.47
C VAL A 283 10.61 0.70 -3.96
N PHE A 284 11.80 0.97 -3.41
CA PHE A 284 12.07 1.19 -1.98
C PHE A 284 12.48 2.64 -1.67
N ASP A 285 12.18 3.57 -2.57
CA ASP A 285 12.65 4.95 -2.51
C ASP A 285 12.35 5.63 -1.17
N LYS A 286 13.34 6.32 -0.62
CA LYS A 286 13.24 7.06 0.65
C LYS A 286 12.81 6.20 1.84
N GLY A 287 12.83 4.88 1.69
CA GLY A 287 12.47 3.92 2.73
C GLY A 287 13.66 3.46 3.57
N THR A 288 13.38 2.61 4.54
CA THR A 288 14.40 1.88 5.31
C THR A 288 14.34 0.41 4.94
N VAL A 289 15.42 -0.10 4.35
CA VAL A 289 15.58 -1.51 3.95
C VAL A 289 16.72 -2.08 4.76
N SER A 290 16.43 -2.89 5.80
CA SER A 290 17.49 -3.29 6.71
C SER A 290 17.40 -4.73 7.19
N LYS A 291 18.58 -5.39 7.28
CA LYS A 291 18.72 -6.77 7.79
C LYS A 291 17.89 -7.79 7.01
N ASN A 292 17.73 -7.59 5.71
CA ASN A 292 17.01 -8.50 4.84
C ASN A 292 17.98 -9.44 4.10
N GLU A 293 17.49 -10.63 3.76
CA GLU A 293 18.21 -11.62 2.98
C GLU A 293 17.68 -11.62 1.54
N PHE A 294 18.52 -11.18 0.58
CA PHE A 294 18.20 -11.12 -0.86
C PHE A 294 19.07 -12.07 -1.69
N ASP A 295 19.62 -13.11 -1.07
CA ASP A 295 20.50 -14.04 -1.78
C ASP A 295 19.80 -14.64 -2.99
N LYS A 296 20.43 -14.53 -4.18
CA LYS A 296 19.90 -15.00 -5.46
C LYS A 296 18.54 -14.42 -5.86
N ALA A 297 18.09 -13.35 -5.21
CA ALA A 297 16.86 -12.67 -5.58
C ALA A 297 17.01 -11.95 -6.93
N LYS A 298 15.91 -11.85 -7.69
CA LYS A 298 15.83 -11.04 -8.90
C LYS A 298 15.40 -9.62 -8.54
N LEU A 299 16.35 -8.70 -8.57
CA LEU A 299 16.20 -7.30 -8.18
C LEU A 299 16.49 -6.36 -9.38
N ASN A 300 16.32 -6.87 -10.60
CA ASN A 300 16.59 -6.06 -11.79
C ASN A 300 15.68 -4.84 -11.83
N LYS A 301 16.27 -3.64 -12.08
CA LYS A 301 15.55 -2.36 -12.14
C LYS A 301 14.84 -1.96 -10.84
N THR A 302 15.23 -2.51 -9.69
CA THR A 302 14.75 -2.03 -8.39
C THR A 302 15.26 -0.62 -8.13
N SER A 303 14.49 0.16 -7.37
CA SER A 303 14.90 1.50 -6.96
C SER A 303 15.03 1.58 -5.44
N TYR A 304 16.16 2.14 -5.00
CA TYR A 304 16.50 2.50 -3.62
C TYR A 304 16.90 3.99 -3.55
N PHE A 305 16.26 4.82 -4.41
CA PHE A 305 16.56 6.24 -4.47
C PHE A 305 16.38 6.92 -3.10
N ASP A 306 17.41 7.63 -2.61
CA ASP A 306 17.44 8.26 -1.28
C ASP A 306 17.07 7.32 -0.11
N ALA A 307 17.18 6.00 -0.26
CA ALA A 307 16.83 5.03 0.78
C ALA A 307 17.99 4.78 1.76
N ALA A 308 17.64 4.37 2.99
CA ALA A 308 18.58 3.76 3.92
C ALA A 308 18.61 2.25 3.70
N VAL A 309 19.73 1.73 3.16
CA VAL A 309 19.96 0.32 2.85
C VAL A 309 21.05 -0.18 3.78
N GLU A 310 20.68 -1.03 4.78
CA GLU A 310 21.60 -1.33 5.87
C GLU A 310 21.62 -2.80 6.26
N LYS A 311 22.82 -3.40 6.29
CA LYS A 311 23.05 -4.76 6.82
C LYS A 311 22.24 -5.83 6.08
N ASN A 312 21.97 -5.64 4.79
CA ASN A 312 21.32 -6.63 3.96
C ASN A 312 22.35 -7.55 3.28
N VAL A 313 21.91 -8.74 2.88
CA VAL A 313 22.73 -9.67 2.12
C VAL A 313 22.14 -9.81 0.71
N PHE A 314 22.92 -9.39 -0.33
CA PHE A 314 22.56 -9.45 -1.75
C PHE A 314 23.46 -10.44 -2.50
N LYS A 315 23.92 -11.48 -1.84
CA LYS A 315 24.87 -12.42 -2.43
C LYS A 315 24.27 -13.14 -3.64
N GLU A 316 24.99 -13.09 -4.77
CA GLU A 316 24.56 -13.69 -6.03
C GLU A 316 23.20 -13.14 -6.54
N ALA A 317 22.74 -11.99 -6.06
CA ALA A 317 21.49 -11.38 -6.50
C ALA A 317 21.64 -10.71 -7.88
N GLU A 318 20.56 -10.67 -8.65
CA GLU A 318 20.47 -10.00 -9.95
C GLU A 318 19.98 -8.54 -9.76
N LEU A 319 20.88 -7.57 -9.84
CA LEU A 319 20.63 -6.14 -9.59
C LEU A 319 20.90 -5.28 -10.84
N MET A 320 20.77 -5.85 -12.04
CA MET A 320 21.02 -5.10 -13.27
C MET A 320 20.15 -3.84 -13.35
N LYS A 321 20.82 -2.68 -13.56
CA LYS A 321 20.16 -1.37 -13.63
C LYS A 321 19.43 -0.96 -12.35
N ALA A 322 19.76 -1.54 -11.21
CA ALA A 322 19.23 -1.09 -9.92
C ALA A 322 19.70 0.36 -9.64
N VAL A 323 18.87 1.13 -8.96
CA VAL A 323 19.11 2.56 -8.66
C VAL A 323 19.34 2.71 -7.16
N PHE A 324 20.55 3.15 -6.79
CA PHE A 324 20.95 3.52 -5.43
C PHE A 324 21.37 5.00 -5.35
N ASP A 325 20.86 5.81 -6.29
CA ASP A 325 21.19 7.24 -6.35
C ASP A 325 20.76 7.95 -5.06
N GLY A 326 21.67 8.67 -4.41
CA GLY A 326 21.44 9.32 -3.11
C GLY A 326 21.32 8.36 -1.92
N ALA A 327 21.33 7.04 -2.11
CA ALA A 327 21.12 6.08 -1.03
C ALA A 327 22.25 6.08 0.01
N TYR A 328 21.91 5.79 1.26
CA TYR A 328 22.86 5.41 2.30
C TYR A 328 22.97 3.88 2.38
N VAL A 329 24.12 3.35 1.94
CA VAL A 329 24.39 1.90 1.87
C VAL A 329 25.41 1.55 2.98
N PHE A 330 24.98 0.76 3.97
CA PHE A 330 25.79 0.54 5.17
C PHE A 330 25.88 -0.93 5.58
N LYS A 331 27.09 -1.49 5.54
CA LYS A 331 27.37 -2.89 5.90
C LYS A 331 26.55 -3.90 5.08
N ASP A 332 26.28 -3.59 3.82
CA ASP A 332 25.62 -4.50 2.91
C ASP A 332 26.63 -5.39 2.19
N ILE A 333 26.22 -6.62 1.86
CA ILE A 333 27.05 -7.62 1.19
C ILE A 333 26.52 -7.88 -0.21
N PHE A 334 27.27 -7.45 -1.24
CA PHE A 334 26.96 -7.64 -2.66
C PHE A 334 27.88 -8.68 -3.33
N ASP A 335 28.43 -9.62 -2.55
CA ASP A 335 29.38 -10.58 -3.07
C ASP A 335 28.80 -11.38 -4.23
N LYS A 336 29.49 -11.38 -5.39
CA LYS A 336 29.07 -12.02 -6.64
C LYS A 336 27.74 -11.53 -7.22
N ALA A 337 27.17 -10.44 -6.73
CA ALA A 337 25.94 -9.87 -7.29
C ALA A 337 26.17 -9.33 -8.71
N ASP A 338 25.15 -9.40 -9.56
CA ASP A 338 25.13 -8.74 -10.85
C ASP A 338 24.56 -7.33 -10.75
N LEU A 339 25.45 -6.35 -10.65
CA LEU A 339 25.17 -4.93 -10.57
C LEU A 339 25.46 -4.21 -11.90
N THR A 340 25.42 -4.92 -13.02
CA THR A 340 25.67 -4.36 -14.35
C THR A 340 24.78 -3.14 -14.61
N LYS A 341 25.41 -2.00 -14.89
CA LYS A 341 24.76 -0.69 -15.11
C LYS A 341 23.95 -0.19 -13.92
N ALA A 342 24.21 -0.65 -12.71
CA ALA A 342 23.61 -0.08 -11.49
C ALA A 342 24.05 1.39 -11.31
N ASN A 343 23.17 2.19 -10.69
CA ASN A 343 23.44 3.59 -10.41
C ASN A 343 23.62 3.84 -8.92
N PHE A 344 24.86 4.09 -8.50
CA PHE A 344 25.25 4.51 -7.14
C PHE A 344 25.65 5.98 -7.08
N SER A 345 25.19 6.80 -8.03
CA SER A 345 25.54 8.22 -8.02
C SER A 345 25.06 8.89 -6.73
N ASN A 346 25.84 9.86 -6.23
CA ASN A 346 25.54 10.63 -5.02
C ASN A 346 25.32 9.80 -3.75
N SER A 347 25.52 8.48 -3.79
CA SER A 347 25.31 7.59 -2.62
C SER A 347 26.43 7.75 -1.58
N ASN A 348 26.09 7.45 -0.32
CA ASN A 348 27.08 7.26 0.74
C ASN A 348 27.19 5.76 1.05
N ILE A 349 28.29 5.12 0.64
CA ILE A 349 28.52 3.69 0.80
C ILE A 349 29.58 3.48 1.86
N GLU A 350 29.22 2.81 2.96
CA GLU A 350 30.12 2.60 4.08
C GLU A 350 30.20 1.12 4.49
N ARG A 351 31.42 0.59 4.65
CA ARG A 351 31.69 -0.75 5.19
C ARG A 351 30.94 -1.86 4.45
N SER A 352 30.76 -1.72 3.15
CA SER A 352 30.02 -2.66 2.29
C SER A 352 30.95 -3.41 1.36
N ASP A 353 30.61 -4.67 1.07
CA ASP A 353 31.43 -5.58 0.30
C ASP A 353 30.82 -5.86 -1.08
N PHE A 354 31.60 -5.64 -2.14
CA PHE A 354 31.28 -5.91 -3.54
C PHE A 354 32.24 -6.95 -4.14
N ASN A 355 32.70 -7.89 -3.34
CA ASN A 355 33.72 -8.85 -3.78
C ASN A 355 33.18 -9.76 -4.88
N LEU A 356 33.95 -9.93 -5.96
CA LEU A 356 33.57 -10.72 -7.12
C LEU A 356 32.29 -10.23 -7.85
N ALA A 357 31.74 -9.04 -7.50
CA ALA A 357 30.56 -8.49 -8.12
C ALA A 357 30.78 -8.10 -9.59
N GLN A 358 29.71 -8.19 -10.40
CA GLN A 358 29.68 -7.68 -11.76
C GLN A 358 29.14 -6.25 -11.76
N LEU A 359 30.02 -5.26 -11.92
CA LEU A 359 29.70 -3.83 -11.87
C LEU A 359 29.90 -3.14 -13.22
N SER A 360 29.95 -3.92 -14.32
CA SER A 360 30.25 -3.36 -15.64
C SER A 360 29.29 -2.23 -16.01
N GLY A 361 29.84 -1.05 -16.30
CA GLY A 361 29.09 0.16 -16.64
C GLY A 361 28.32 0.80 -15.51
N ALA A 362 28.52 0.41 -14.26
CA ALA A 362 27.90 1.05 -13.08
C ALA A 362 28.41 2.48 -12.90
N SER A 363 27.61 3.34 -12.26
CA SER A 363 27.97 4.73 -11.95
C SER A 363 28.19 4.91 -10.46
N PHE A 364 29.32 5.51 -10.09
CA PHE A 364 29.64 5.98 -8.74
C PHE A 364 29.90 7.50 -8.73
N ALA A 365 29.38 8.23 -9.72
CA ALA A 365 29.55 9.68 -9.86
C ALA A 365 28.99 10.40 -8.60
N GLY A 366 29.78 11.28 -7.97
CA GLY A 366 29.42 11.96 -6.73
C GLY A 366 29.35 11.07 -5.48
N ALA A 367 29.62 9.77 -5.59
CA ALA A 367 29.52 8.84 -4.47
C ALA A 367 30.62 9.04 -3.42
N LYS A 368 30.28 8.80 -2.16
CA LYS A 368 31.25 8.71 -1.05
C LYS A 368 31.42 7.26 -0.64
N LEU A 369 32.60 6.70 -0.84
CA LEU A 369 32.99 5.33 -0.51
C LEU A 369 33.89 5.32 0.73
N VAL A 370 33.48 4.65 1.79
CA VAL A 370 34.28 4.59 3.04
C VAL A 370 34.35 3.13 3.53
N LYS A 371 35.57 2.58 3.57
CA LYS A 371 35.81 1.19 3.98
C LYS A 371 35.03 0.19 3.10
N VAL A 372 35.16 0.34 1.79
CA VAL A 372 34.46 -0.50 0.80
C VAL A 372 35.45 -1.46 0.13
N SER A 373 35.04 -2.71 -0.05
CA SER A 373 35.81 -3.74 -0.71
C SER A 373 35.26 -4.08 -2.10
N PHE A 374 36.13 -4.05 -3.12
CA PHE A 374 35.87 -4.45 -4.51
C PHE A 374 36.81 -5.60 -4.93
N LEU A 375 37.16 -6.50 -4.00
CA LEU A 375 38.13 -7.58 -4.29
C LEU A 375 37.67 -8.43 -5.47
N ASN A 376 38.52 -8.48 -6.52
CA ASN A 376 38.27 -9.25 -7.74
C ASN A 376 36.93 -8.89 -8.45
N ALA A 377 36.38 -7.70 -8.27
CA ALA A 377 35.17 -7.25 -8.93
C ALA A 377 35.42 -6.90 -10.40
N ASN A 378 34.45 -7.15 -11.25
CA ASN A 378 34.43 -6.66 -12.63
C ASN A 378 33.82 -5.26 -12.67
N MET A 379 34.65 -4.23 -12.80
CA MET A 379 34.28 -2.81 -12.79
C MET A 379 34.54 -2.15 -14.16
N GLN A 380 34.49 -2.90 -15.24
CA GLN A 380 34.76 -2.36 -16.58
C GLN A 380 33.78 -1.25 -16.96
N GLY A 381 34.31 -0.14 -17.44
CA GLY A 381 33.53 0.98 -17.94
C GLY A 381 32.71 1.71 -16.88
N ILE A 382 32.99 1.56 -15.58
CA ILE A 382 32.35 2.34 -14.52
C ILE A 382 32.59 3.84 -14.70
N LYS A 383 31.78 4.65 -14.00
CA LYS A 383 31.93 6.12 -13.97
C LYS A 383 32.34 6.58 -12.58
N ILE A 384 33.41 7.37 -12.51
CA ILE A 384 33.91 8.06 -11.32
C ILE A 384 34.20 9.52 -11.76
N ASP A 385 33.65 10.49 -11.07
CA ASP A 385 33.78 11.91 -11.39
C ASP A 385 34.53 12.71 -10.31
N ALA A 386 34.59 14.03 -10.52
CA ALA A 386 35.30 14.93 -9.63
C ALA A 386 34.73 15.04 -8.21
N ASP A 387 33.47 14.77 -8.03
CA ASP A 387 32.77 14.83 -6.73
C ASP A 387 32.86 13.52 -5.95
N THR A 388 33.32 12.43 -6.58
CA THR A 388 33.51 11.12 -5.94
C THR A 388 34.61 11.19 -4.87
N LYS A 389 34.36 10.60 -3.71
CA LYS A 389 35.30 10.56 -2.56
C LYS A 389 35.52 9.13 -2.11
N MET A 390 36.79 8.77 -1.91
CA MET A 390 37.18 7.42 -1.45
C MET A 390 38.06 7.51 -0.20
N ASP A 391 37.72 6.80 0.87
CA ASP A 391 38.55 6.62 2.05
C ASP A 391 38.55 5.15 2.48
N ASP A 392 39.72 4.51 2.49
CA ASP A 392 39.90 3.13 2.88
C ASP A 392 39.13 2.15 1.94
N VAL A 393 39.47 2.19 0.63
CA VAL A 393 38.85 1.38 -0.43
C VAL A 393 39.86 0.38 -1.01
N ASP A 394 39.41 -0.89 -1.18
CA ASP A 394 40.27 -1.97 -1.71
C ASP A 394 39.82 -2.41 -3.11
N PHE A 395 40.66 -2.14 -4.13
CA PHE A 395 40.50 -2.58 -5.52
C PHE A 395 41.37 -3.77 -5.88
N SER A 396 41.96 -4.51 -4.93
CA SER A 396 42.85 -5.62 -5.24
C SER A 396 42.17 -6.66 -6.14
N GLY A 397 42.79 -6.98 -7.28
CA GLY A 397 42.28 -7.89 -8.30
C GLY A 397 41.13 -7.36 -9.14
N ALA A 398 40.61 -6.15 -8.86
CA ALA A 398 39.50 -5.58 -9.64
C ALA A 398 39.88 -5.22 -11.08
N ASP A 399 38.94 -5.33 -12.01
CA ASP A 399 39.09 -4.94 -13.41
C ASP A 399 38.36 -3.60 -13.67
N LEU A 400 39.11 -2.49 -13.67
CA LEU A 400 38.61 -1.14 -13.99
C LEU A 400 38.89 -0.75 -15.45
N SER A 401 39.20 -1.71 -16.35
CA SER A 401 39.47 -1.41 -17.76
C SER A 401 38.31 -0.60 -18.36
N ASN A 402 38.64 0.39 -19.21
CA ASN A 402 37.69 1.30 -19.85
C ASN A 402 36.81 2.13 -18.86
N ALA A 403 37.13 2.15 -17.56
CA ALA A 403 36.46 3.02 -16.60
C ALA A 403 36.64 4.49 -17.01
N LYS A 404 35.59 5.29 -16.86
CA LYS A 404 35.62 6.74 -17.08
C LYS A 404 35.93 7.39 -15.75
N ILE A 405 37.18 7.74 -15.56
CA ILE A 405 37.72 8.33 -14.32
C ILE A 405 38.12 9.77 -14.56
N GLU A 406 37.42 10.67 -13.91
CA GLU A 406 37.82 12.10 -13.81
C GLU A 406 38.68 12.30 -12.56
N LYS A 407 39.13 13.54 -12.32
CA LYS A 407 39.88 13.86 -11.12
C LYS A 407 38.95 13.74 -9.90
N PHE A 408 39.29 12.91 -8.95
CA PHE A 408 38.51 12.61 -7.75
C PHE A 408 39.39 12.69 -6.49
N THR A 409 38.80 12.55 -5.30
CA THR A 409 39.50 12.55 -4.02
C THR A 409 39.65 11.12 -3.48
N ALA A 410 40.88 10.71 -3.25
CA ALA A 410 41.20 9.39 -2.72
C ALA A 410 42.12 9.47 -1.50
N LYS A 411 41.87 8.60 -0.51
CA LYS A 411 42.69 8.43 0.68
C LYS A 411 42.68 6.96 1.10
N LYS A 412 43.85 6.39 1.41
CA LYS A 412 44.00 4.99 1.80
C LYS A 412 43.38 3.98 0.81
N VAL A 413 43.45 4.26 -0.47
CA VAL A 413 42.97 3.34 -1.50
C VAL A 413 44.08 2.38 -1.85
N ILE A 414 43.78 1.08 -1.90
CA ILE A 414 44.75 0.02 -2.18
C ILE A 414 44.39 -0.75 -3.46
N TYR A 415 45.45 -1.27 -4.11
CA TYR A 415 45.36 -2.12 -5.28
C TYR A 415 46.49 -3.16 -5.29
N ASP A 416 46.47 -4.15 -6.17
CA ASP A 416 47.52 -5.16 -6.32
C ASP A 416 47.99 -5.33 -7.78
N ASN A 417 48.85 -6.34 -8.00
CA ASN A 417 49.37 -6.66 -9.34
C ASN A 417 48.32 -7.19 -10.32
N LYS A 418 47.18 -7.64 -9.84
CA LYS A 418 46.09 -8.18 -10.66
C LYS A 418 45.08 -7.11 -11.04
N THR A 419 45.11 -5.96 -10.33
CA THR A 419 44.20 -4.84 -10.61
C THR A 419 44.49 -4.26 -11.99
N LYS A 420 43.46 -4.14 -12.81
CA LYS A 420 43.56 -3.53 -14.14
C LYS A 420 42.94 -2.16 -14.12
N PHE A 421 43.68 -1.17 -14.64
CA PHE A 421 43.24 0.22 -14.77
C PHE A 421 43.01 0.60 -16.24
N PRO A 422 42.28 1.70 -16.53
CA PRO A 422 42.15 2.23 -17.87
C PRO A 422 43.51 2.61 -18.47
N SER A 423 43.59 2.59 -19.79
CA SER A 423 44.80 3.03 -20.48
C SER A 423 45.17 4.47 -20.09
N GLY A 424 46.45 4.68 -19.71
CA GLY A 424 46.95 5.99 -19.29
C GLY A 424 46.63 6.42 -17.86
N PHE A 425 45.92 5.61 -17.08
CA PHE A 425 45.68 5.92 -15.67
C PHE A 425 46.83 5.39 -14.79
N ASP A 426 47.46 6.32 -14.06
CA ASP A 426 48.49 5.97 -13.08
C ASP A 426 47.90 6.10 -11.66
N PRO A 427 47.65 5.00 -10.97
CA PRO A 427 46.98 4.99 -9.64
C PRO A 427 47.80 5.75 -8.57
N ARG A 428 49.12 5.83 -8.71
CA ARG A 428 50.00 6.55 -7.77
C ARG A 428 49.78 8.06 -7.80
N GLN A 429 49.44 8.61 -8.95
CA GLN A 429 49.13 10.04 -9.09
C GLN A 429 47.86 10.45 -8.32
N TYR A 430 46.99 9.49 -8.03
CA TYR A 430 45.78 9.68 -7.25
C TYR A 430 45.94 9.25 -5.78
N GLY A 431 47.18 8.91 -5.35
CA GLY A 431 47.47 8.55 -3.97
C GLY A 431 47.09 7.10 -3.62
N PHE A 432 46.94 6.23 -4.62
CA PHE A 432 46.68 4.78 -4.36
C PHE A 432 47.98 4.12 -3.91
N THR A 433 47.91 3.15 -3.00
CA THR A 433 49.04 2.39 -2.46
C THR A 433 48.94 0.95 -2.93
N LYS A 434 50.04 0.41 -3.43
CA LYS A 434 50.06 -0.97 -3.85
C LYS A 434 50.13 -1.90 -2.62
N ARG A 435 49.32 -2.93 -2.59
CA ARG A 435 49.30 -3.91 -1.49
C ARG A 435 50.68 -4.52 -1.29
N GLY A 436 51.18 -4.46 -0.05
CA GLY A 436 52.51 -4.95 0.30
C GLY A 436 53.62 -3.90 0.22
N GLU A 437 53.41 -2.71 -0.37
CA GLU A 437 54.36 -1.60 -0.30
C GLU A 437 54.28 -0.91 1.09
N LYS A 438 55.44 -0.65 1.68
CA LYS A 438 55.52 0.14 2.93
C LYS A 438 55.42 1.62 2.59
N ALA A 439 54.77 2.41 3.41
CA ALA A 439 54.63 3.88 3.22
C ALA A 439 55.96 4.63 3.07
N ALA A 440 57.09 4.03 3.48
CA ALA A 440 58.45 4.57 3.30
C ALA A 440 58.98 4.48 1.84
N ASP A 441 58.35 3.66 0.98
CA ASP A 441 58.84 3.41 -0.40
C ASP A 441 58.20 4.36 -1.42
N ILE A 442 57.35 5.28 -1.01
CA ILE A 442 56.69 6.22 -1.89
C ILE A 442 57.57 7.45 -2.11
N LYS A 443 58.51 7.35 -3.03
CA LYS A 443 59.21 8.54 -3.56
C LYS A 443 58.26 9.32 -4.43
N VAL A 444 57.82 10.49 -3.95
CA VAL A 444 57.10 11.48 -4.77
C VAL A 444 58.08 12.09 -5.75
N GLU A 445 58.22 11.56 -6.96
CA GLU A 445 58.87 12.25 -8.05
C GLU A 445 57.97 13.39 -8.53
N GLY A 446 58.46 14.64 -8.36
CA GLY A 446 57.93 15.77 -9.13
C GLY A 446 57.27 16.90 -8.37
N LYS A 447 57.99 17.61 -7.52
CA LYS A 447 57.81 19.08 -7.43
C LYS A 447 59.06 19.80 -7.95
N LYS A 448 59.05 20.21 -9.21
CA LYS A 448 59.93 21.31 -9.66
C LYS A 448 59.56 22.55 -8.85
N LYS A 449 60.44 22.95 -7.93
CA LYS A 449 60.40 24.27 -7.29
C LYS A 449 60.53 25.34 -8.38
N ARG A 450 59.52 26.16 -8.60
CA ARG A 450 59.69 27.51 -9.11
C ARG A 450 59.94 28.38 -7.90
N SER A 451 61.21 28.88 -7.82
CA SER A 451 61.56 30.00 -6.98
C SER A 451 60.91 31.25 -7.56
N MET A 452 60.14 31.94 -6.78
CA MET A 452 59.91 33.37 -6.94
C MET A 452 60.27 34.04 -5.63
N ALA A 453 61.09 35.08 -5.84
CA ALA A 453 61.71 35.91 -4.85
C ALA A 453 60.69 36.74 -4.06
N ASP A 454 61.17 37.10 -2.90
CA ASP A 454 60.75 38.12 -1.94
C ASP A 454 59.88 39.27 -2.52
N ASP A 455 58.81 39.60 -1.82
CA ASP A 455 58.48 40.97 -1.47
C ASP A 455 57.77 41.02 -0.13
N ASP A 456 58.39 41.73 0.74
CA ASP A 456 58.08 42.18 2.07
C ASP A 456 56.88 43.16 2.03
N ASP A 457 55.88 43.06 2.82
CA ASP A 457 55.39 44.21 3.57
C ASP A 457 54.45 43.84 4.72
N SER A 458 54.71 44.55 5.78
CA SER A 458 54.12 44.57 7.12
C SER A 458 52.64 44.97 7.16
N SER A 459 51.85 44.44 8.06
CA SER A 459 51.32 45.17 9.23
C SER A 459 50.08 44.54 9.88
N THR A 460 50.19 44.52 11.18
CA THR A 460 49.22 44.73 12.29
C THR A 460 48.09 43.78 12.54
N ASP A 461 48.26 43.13 13.67
CA ASP A 461 47.32 42.89 14.79
C ASP A 461 45.84 43.26 14.64
N GLN A 462 45.00 42.30 14.92
CA GLN A 462 43.96 42.43 15.96
C GLN A 462 43.19 41.12 16.23
N LYS A 463 43.33 40.66 17.48
CA LYS A 463 42.48 39.66 18.10
C LYS A 463 41.12 40.27 18.45
N PRO A 464 40.04 39.59 18.33
CA PRO A 464 38.84 39.85 19.15
C PRO A 464 38.59 38.81 20.24
N LYS A 465 38.17 39.36 21.36
CA LYS A 465 37.98 38.80 22.70
C LYS A 465 36.84 37.77 22.77
N LYS A 466 37.04 36.76 23.64
CA LYS A 466 36.04 35.88 24.17
C LYS A 466 34.90 36.63 24.90
N LYS A 467 33.66 36.37 24.59
CA LYS A 467 32.50 36.68 25.45
C LYS A 467 31.96 35.38 26.04
N LYS A 468 32.07 35.28 27.38
CA LYS A 468 31.34 34.32 28.23
C LYS A 468 29.84 34.64 28.16
N LYS A 469 28.99 33.65 28.03
CA LYS A 469 27.58 33.76 28.42
C LYS A 469 27.23 32.73 29.47
N LYS A 470 26.55 33.25 30.48
CA LYS A 470 26.11 32.64 31.73
C LYS A 470 25.11 31.51 31.55
N LYS A 471 25.18 30.52 32.45
CA LYS A 471 24.11 29.61 32.82
C LYS A 471 22.88 30.37 33.34
N HIS A 472 21.72 29.96 32.97
CA HIS A 472 20.51 30.07 33.76
C HIS A 472 19.84 28.69 33.83
N SER A 473 19.74 28.19 35.01
CA SER A 473 18.90 27.13 35.49
C SER A 473 17.52 27.74 35.74
N ASP A 474 16.46 27.07 35.40
CA ASP A 474 15.27 27.06 36.27
C ASP A 474 14.41 25.86 35.87
N ASP A 475 13.96 25.27 36.93
CA ASP A 475 13.19 24.06 37.11
C ASP A 475 11.69 24.29 36.81
N GLU A 476 10.98 23.19 36.83
CA GLU A 476 9.60 22.93 37.28
C GLU A 476 8.49 22.77 36.25
N ASP A 477 7.96 21.58 36.33
CA ASP A 477 6.58 21.09 36.51
C ASP A 477 5.49 21.41 35.45
N GLU A 478 5.03 20.39 34.79
CA GLU A 478 3.83 19.55 34.96
C GLU A 478 3.70 18.51 33.85
#